data_6982aac3177eb3f407aadefd3b78fce4
#
_entry.id   6982aac3177eb3f407aadefd3b78fce4
#
_cell.length_a   1.000
_cell.length_b   1.000
_cell.length_c   1.000
_cell.angle_alpha   90.00
_cell.angle_beta   90.00
_cell.angle_gamma   90.00
#
_symmetry.space_group_name_H-M   'P 1'
#
loop_
_entity.id
_entity.type
_entity.pdbx_description
1 polymer ?
#
loop_
_entity_poly.entity_id
_entity_poly.type
_entity_poly.pdbx_seq_one_letter_code
_entity_poly.pdbx_strand_id
1 'polypeptide(L)'
;MQYWLMKSEPDVWSLDQQKQAGPKGATWDGVRNYQAANNLKKMKKNDLCFFYHSNIGKEIVGVIQIIRVAFLDKTDKKKRFVAVQVKFKEKLENPVSLEI
;
A
#
# COMPACT_ATOMS: atom_id res chain seq x y z
N MET A 1 -4.20 -14.67 -8.17
CA MET A 1 -3.92 -13.24 -7.92
C MET A 1 -5.09 -12.62 -7.16
N GLN A 2 -4.80 -11.90 -6.10
CA GLN A 2 -5.81 -11.20 -5.33
C GLN A 2 -5.64 -9.69 -5.40
N TYR A 3 -6.72 -8.99 -5.13
CA TYR A 3 -6.72 -7.53 -5.03
C TYR A 3 -6.92 -7.13 -3.57
N TRP A 4 -6.16 -6.15 -3.13
CA TRP A 4 -6.19 -5.63 -1.77
C TRP A 4 -6.45 -4.13 -1.80
N LEU A 5 -6.89 -3.56 -0.71
CA LEU A 5 -7.02 -2.11 -0.54
C LEU A 5 -5.98 -1.64 0.45
N MET A 6 -5.14 -0.70 0.05
CA MET A 6 -4.12 -0.11 0.91
C MET A 6 -4.35 1.38 1.03
N LYS A 7 -4.48 1.85 2.26
CA LYS A 7 -4.80 3.24 2.56
C LYS A 7 -3.55 4.02 2.92
N SER A 8 -3.39 5.20 2.35
CA SER A 8 -2.28 6.10 2.64
C SER A 8 -2.75 7.53 2.71
N GLU A 9 -2.22 8.30 3.66
CA GLU A 9 -2.44 9.73 3.72
C GLU A 9 -1.56 10.41 2.67
N PRO A 10 -2.14 11.17 1.72
CA PRO A 10 -1.36 11.72 0.61
C PRO A 10 -0.29 12.72 1.01
N ASP A 11 -0.42 13.37 2.14
CA ASP A 11 0.63 14.27 2.66
C ASP A 11 1.76 13.52 3.37
N VAL A 12 1.60 12.23 3.63
CA VAL A 12 2.66 11.36 4.18
C VAL A 12 3.28 10.54 3.05
N TRP A 13 2.46 9.85 2.25
CA TRP A 13 2.92 9.06 1.11
C TRP A 13 1.86 9.03 0.03
N SER A 14 2.08 9.81 -1.04
CA SER A 14 1.14 9.91 -2.16
C SER A 14 1.45 8.88 -3.24
N LEU A 15 0.50 8.70 -4.15
CA LEU A 15 0.71 7.85 -5.33
C LEU A 15 1.85 8.38 -6.20
N ASP A 16 1.99 9.71 -6.31
CA ASP A 16 3.08 10.31 -7.09
C ASP A 16 4.45 9.99 -6.47
N GLN A 17 4.56 10.00 -5.16
CA GLN A 17 5.79 9.57 -4.47
C GLN A 17 6.08 8.10 -4.73
N GLN A 18 5.05 7.26 -4.72
CA GLN A 18 5.19 5.84 -5.04
C GLN A 18 5.67 5.63 -6.47
N LYS A 19 5.15 6.41 -7.42
CA LYS A 19 5.58 6.37 -8.81
C LYS A 19 7.05 6.77 -8.94
N GLN A 20 7.47 7.80 -8.22
CA GLN A 20 8.85 8.28 -8.24
C GLN A 20 9.84 7.28 -7.65
N ALA A 21 9.37 6.38 -6.78
CA ALA A 21 10.21 5.33 -6.22
C ALA A 21 10.72 4.34 -7.28
N GLY A 22 10.07 4.30 -8.45
CA GLY A 22 10.52 3.52 -9.59
C GLY A 22 10.31 2.02 -9.45
N PRO A 23 10.96 1.22 -10.31
CA PRO A 23 10.75 -0.23 -10.33
C PRO A 23 11.28 -0.97 -9.10
N LYS A 24 12.18 -0.35 -8.35
CA LYS A 24 12.65 -0.93 -7.08
C LYS A 24 11.57 -0.86 -6.01
N GLY A 25 10.60 0.02 -6.19
CA GLY A 25 9.49 0.18 -5.26
C GLY A 25 9.87 0.84 -3.95
N ALA A 26 8.99 0.70 -2.99
CA ALA A 26 9.17 1.27 -1.66
C ALA A 26 8.63 0.30 -0.61
N THR A 27 9.19 0.38 0.59
CA THR A 27 8.71 -0.41 1.72
C THR A 27 7.42 0.21 2.25
N TRP A 28 6.37 -0.59 2.35
CA TRP A 28 5.11 -0.19 2.96
C TRP A 28 5.15 -0.59 4.42
N ASP A 29 5.53 0.33 5.27
CA ASP A 29 5.71 0.13 6.70
C ASP A 29 4.76 1.01 7.51
N GLY A 30 4.91 0.98 8.82
CA GLY A 30 4.12 1.83 9.70
C GLY A 30 2.70 1.35 9.96
N VAL A 31 2.32 0.17 9.47
CA VAL A 31 0.99 -0.40 9.71
C VAL A 31 0.92 -0.89 11.16
N ARG A 32 -0.02 -0.33 11.93
CA ARG A 32 -0.16 -0.63 13.37
C ARG A 32 -1.54 -1.17 13.74
N ASN A 33 -2.38 -1.42 12.76
CA ASN A 33 -3.69 -2.04 12.94
C ASN A 33 -3.54 -3.54 12.70
N TYR A 34 -3.99 -4.37 13.64
CA TYR A 34 -3.81 -5.83 13.55
C TYR A 34 -4.53 -6.45 12.36
N GLN A 35 -5.72 -5.97 12.03
CA GLN A 35 -6.45 -6.49 10.86
C GLN A 35 -5.69 -6.18 9.57
N ALA A 36 -5.20 -4.96 9.41
CA ALA A 36 -4.41 -4.58 8.25
C ALA A 36 -3.10 -5.37 8.20
N ALA A 37 -2.44 -5.56 9.34
CA ALA A 37 -1.22 -6.37 9.41
C ALA A 37 -1.47 -7.82 9.00
N ASN A 38 -2.60 -8.39 9.43
CA ASN A 38 -2.98 -9.75 9.02
C ASN A 38 -3.20 -9.83 7.52
N ASN A 39 -3.77 -8.80 6.90
CA ASN A 39 -3.92 -8.74 5.46
C ASN A 39 -2.57 -8.69 4.75
N LEU A 40 -1.62 -7.89 5.27
CA LEU A 40 -0.26 -7.85 4.71
C LEU A 40 0.39 -9.24 4.71
N LYS A 41 0.19 -10.01 5.78
CA LYS A 41 0.74 -11.36 5.88
C LYS A 41 0.17 -12.33 4.86
N LYS A 42 -1.05 -12.07 4.38
CA LYS A 42 -1.72 -12.92 3.37
C LYS A 42 -1.37 -12.54 1.94
N MET A 43 -0.79 -11.37 1.74
CA MET A 43 -0.44 -10.89 0.40
C MET A 43 0.67 -11.74 -0.21
N LYS A 44 0.56 -11.98 -1.51
CA LYS A 44 1.53 -12.76 -2.27
C LYS A 44 2.23 -11.87 -3.28
N LYS A 45 3.44 -12.28 -3.68
CA LYS A 45 4.16 -11.59 -4.72
C LYS A 45 3.30 -11.50 -5.97
N ASN A 46 3.27 -10.32 -6.58
CA ASN A 46 2.49 -9.96 -7.78
C ASN A 46 1.01 -9.68 -7.51
N ASP A 47 0.51 -9.82 -6.28
CA ASP A 47 -0.82 -9.34 -5.94
C ASP A 47 -0.92 -7.85 -6.21
N LEU A 48 -2.12 -7.40 -6.59
CA LEU A 48 -2.39 -5.99 -6.86
C LEU A 48 -3.12 -5.34 -5.70
N CYS A 49 -2.78 -4.09 -5.42
CA CYS A 49 -3.40 -3.31 -4.36
C CYS A 49 -3.95 -2.02 -4.93
N PHE A 50 -5.19 -1.71 -4.59
CA PHE A 50 -5.76 -0.40 -4.87
C PHE A 50 -5.16 0.59 -3.87
N PHE A 51 -4.60 1.67 -4.39
CA PHE A 51 -3.97 2.71 -3.59
C PHE A 51 -5.03 3.77 -3.28
N TYR A 52 -5.42 3.85 -2.02
CA TYR A 52 -6.49 4.74 -1.55
C TYR A 52 -5.89 5.92 -0.79
N HIS A 53 -6.17 7.15 -1.25
CA HIS A 53 -5.82 8.36 -0.52
C HIS A 53 -6.85 8.59 0.58
N SER A 54 -6.45 8.41 1.83
CA SER A 54 -7.28 8.72 2.99
C SER A 54 -7.12 10.18 3.39
N ASN A 55 -8.04 10.71 4.18
CA ASN A 55 -8.10 12.10 4.66
C ASN A 55 -8.41 13.12 3.58
N ILE A 56 -7.59 13.22 2.55
CA ILE A 56 -7.75 14.21 1.48
C ILE A 56 -8.13 13.47 0.20
N GLY A 57 -9.24 13.87 -0.41
CA GLY A 57 -9.76 13.25 -1.63
C GLY A 57 -10.57 12.00 -1.39
N LYS A 58 -10.16 11.13 -0.48
CA LYS A 58 -10.85 9.88 -0.10
C LYS A 58 -11.26 9.04 -1.31
N GLU A 59 -10.28 8.73 -2.16
CA GLU A 59 -10.51 7.99 -3.40
C GLU A 59 -9.39 7.02 -3.69
N ILE A 60 -9.74 5.96 -4.44
CA ILE A 60 -8.75 5.07 -5.05
C ILE A 60 -8.16 5.82 -6.24
N VAL A 61 -6.86 6.05 -6.21
CA VAL A 61 -6.17 6.87 -7.22
C VAL A 61 -5.26 6.07 -8.13
N GLY A 62 -4.95 4.83 -7.77
CA GLY A 62 -4.06 4.03 -8.59
C GLY A 62 -3.97 2.59 -8.11
N VAL A 63 -3.05 1.86 -8.74
CA VAL A 63 -2.78 0.45 -8.43
C VAL A 63 -1.29 0.28 -8.20
N ILE A 64 -0.94 -0.46 -7.16
CA ILE A 64 0.43 -0.85 -6.86
C ILE A 64 0.51 -2.37 -6.81
N GLN A 65 1.71 -2.89 -6.87
CA GLN A 65 1.94 -4.35 -6.95
C GLN A 65 2.91 -4.79 -5.86
N ILE A 66 2.61 -5.90 -5.22
CA ILE A 66 3.48 -6.50 -4.21
C ILE A 66 4.70 -7.11 -4.90
N ILE A 67 5.89 -6.66 -4.52
CA ILE A 67 7.15 -7.20 -5.05
C ILE A 67 7.95 -7.97 -4.01
N ARG A 68 7.62 -7.80 -2.73
CA ARG A 68 8.20 -8.58 -1.64
C ARG A 68 7.13 -8.84 -0.58
N VAL A 69 6.94 -10.11 -0.24
CA VAL A 69 5.95 -10.52 0.77
C VAL A 69 6.36 -10.06 2.17
N ALA A 70 5.45 -10.20 3.12
CA ALA A 70 5.61 -9.70 4.48
C ALA A 70 6.95 -10.06 5.12
N PHE A 71 7.57 -9.06 5.71
CA PHE A 71 8.80 -9.19 6.51
C PHE A 71 8.67 -8.28 7.73
N LEU A 72 9.53 -8.44 8.71
CA LEU A 72 9.46 -7.62 9.91
C LEU A 72 9.62 -6.14 9.59
N ASP A 73 8.71 -5.34 10.14
CA ASP A 73 8.73 -3.88 9.97
C ASP A 73 9.83 -3.30 10.89
N LYS A 74 10.86 -2.75 10.28
CA LYS A 74 12.02 -2.19 11.01
C LYS A 74 11.64 -0.98 11.86
N THR A 75 10.50 -0.34 11.56
CA THR A 75 10.03 0.81 12.33
C THR A 75 9.30 0.38 13.60
N ASP A 76 8.97 -0.90 13.73
CA ASP A 76 8.35 -1.45 14.93
C ASP A 76 9.40 -2.07 15.84
N LYS A 77 9.75 -1.36 16.90
CA LYS A 77 10.77 -1.81 17.86
C LYS A 77 10.36 -3.07 18.62
N LYS A 78 9.06 -3.31 18.75
CA LYS A 78 8.54 -4.48 19.46
C LYS A 78 8.43 -5.71 18.58
N LYS A 79 8.73 -5.59 17.29
CA LYS A 79 8.76 -6.69 16.31
C LYS A 79 7.45 -7.46 16.20
N ARG A 80 6.31 -6.74 16.30
CA ARG A 80 4.97 -7.36 16.22
C ARG A 80 4.31 -7.14 14.87
N PHE A 81 4.76 -6.16 14.10
CA PHE A 81 4.13 -5.79 12.84
C PHE A 81 5.05 -6.09 11.66
N VAL A 82 4.44 -6.21 10.50
CA VAL A 82 5.16 -6.54 9.26
C VAL A 82 4.99 -5.43 8.25
N ALA A 83 5.88 -5.45 7.26
CA ALA A 83 5.85 -4.57 6.11
C ALA A 83 5.86 -5.42 4.84
N VAL A 84 5.48 -4.83 3.73
CA VAL A 84 5.65 -5.42 2.40
C VAL A 84 6.39 -4.42 1.53
N GLN A 85 6.92 -4.86 0.39
CA GLN A 85 7.49 -3.95 -0.59
C GLN A 85 6.60 -3.90 -1.82
N VAL A 86 6.33 -2.69 -2.29
CA VAL A 86 5.39 -2.45 -3.39
C VAL A 86 6.02 -1.56 -4.43
N LYS A 87 5.53 -1.68 -5.68
CA LYS A 87 5.91 -0.76 -6.75
C LYS A 87 4.66 -0.18 -7.41
N PHE A 88 4.82 0.97 -8.03
CA PHE A 88 3.77 1.61 -8.81
C PHE A 88 3.43 0.74 -10.03
N LYS A 89 2.13 0.58 -10.31
CA LYS A 89 1.69 -0.11 -11.51
C LYS A 89 0.96 0.82 -12.46
N GLU A 90 -0.07 1.52 -11.99
CA GLU A 90 -0.80 2.46 -12.83
C GLU A 90 -1.51 3.53 -12.02
N LYS A 91 -1.77 4.67 -12.67
CA LYS A 91 -2.59 5.74 -12.11
C LYS A 91 -3.95 5.69 -12.79
N LEU A 92 -5.02 5.76 -12.01
CA LEU A 92 -6.38 5.77 -12.57
C LEU A 92 -6.66 7.13 -13.20
N GLU A 93 -7.23 7.12 -14.41
CA GLU A 93 -7.67 8.36 -15.06
C GLU A 93 -8.81 9.01 -14.28
N ASN A 94 -9.71 8.17 -13.77
CA ASN A 94 -10.87 8.61 -13.00
C ASN A 94 -10.81 7.99 -11.61
N PRO A 95 -10.33 8.72 -10.60
CA PRO A 95 -10.32 8.20 -9.24
C PRO A 95 -11.69 7.74 -8.78
N VAL A 96 -11.72 6.71 -7.95
CA VAL A 96 -12.96 6.06 -7.51
C VAL A 96 -13.17 6.31 -6.03
N SER A 97 -14.28 6.99 -5.71
CA SER A 97 -14.70 7.20 -4.33
C SER A 97 -15.27 5.90 -3.76
N LEU A 98 -15.02 5.65 -2.47
CA LEU A 98 -15.65 4.53 -1.76
C LEU A 98 -17.02 4.89 -1.20
N GLU A 99 -17.47 6.10 -1.38
CA GLU A 99 -18.82 6.49 -0.97
C GLU A 99 -19.85 5.86 -1.91
N ILE A 100 -20.86 5.30 -1.31
CA ILE A 100 -21.95 4.65 -2.04
C ILE A 100 -23.21 5.50 -1.90
#